data_74327d5c155c1e75e577d07dd824dd87
#
_entry.id   74327d5c155c1e75e577d07dd824dd87
#
_cell.length_a   1.000
_cell.length_b   1.000
_cell.length_c   1.000
_cell.angle_alpha   90.00
_cell.angle_beta   90.00
_cell.angle_gamma   90.00
#
_symmetry.space_group_name_H-M   'P 1'
#
loop_
_entity.id
_entity.type
_entity.pdbx_description
1 polymer ?
#
loop_
_entity_poly.entity_id
_entity_poly.type
_entity_poly.pdbx_seq_one_letter_code
_entity_poly.pdbx_strand_id
1 'polypeptide(L)'
;CGEETALINSLEGRRANPRTKPPFPQVAGAWGRPTIVNNVETYNNLPAIMLRGPEWYINLSAHKSKDPGTKIYGASGKVKFPGLWELPFGTTAREVIEDHAGGMRDGLTLKAWLPGGASTDFLAAEHIDLPMDAESIMKAGSRLGTCLLMVVDETQCMVSATRNLEEFFARESCGFCTPCRDGLPWAVKALKALETGTGKKEDIDHLQELTRKLWIGKTFCAHAPGAMEPLMGALKYFRHEFEAKVKTHAAALDVEQA
;
A
#
# COMPACT_ATOMS: atom_id res chain seq x y z
N CYS A 1 -4.43 -14.03 -5.48
CA CYS A 1 -3.43 -15.13 -5.52
C CYS A 1 -2.00 -14.70 -5.15
N GLY A 2 -1.77 -13.50 -4.60
CA GLY A 2 -0.43 -13.07 -4.18
C GLY A 2 0.02 -13.67 -2.84
N GLU A 3 -0.90 -14.20 -2.03
CA GLU A 3 -0.58 -14.95 -0.82
C GLU A 3 -0.15 -16.38 -1.19
N GLU A 4 0.97 -16.84 -0.63
CA GLU A 4 1.63 -18.08 -1.05
C GLU A 4 0.73 -19.33 -0.99
N THR A 5 -0.08 -19.48 0.08
CA THR A 5 -0.97 -20.63 0.23
C THR A 5 -2.21 -20.54 -0.65
N ALA A 6 -2.69 -19.33 -0.94
CA ALA A 6 -3.75 -19.12 -1.91
C ALA A 6 -3.26 -19.42 -3.34
N LEU A 7 -2.01 -19.08 -3.67
CA LEU A 7 -1.38 -19.44 -4.93
C LEU A 7 -1.28 -20.97 -5.07
N ILE A 8 -0.86 -21.67 -4.02
CA ILE A 8 -0.79 -23.15 -4.01
C ILE A 8 -2.19 -23.76 -4.21
N ASN A 9 -3.22 -23.25 -3.53
CA ASN A 9 -4.61 -23.71 -3.76
C ASN A 9 -5.03 -23.51 -5.21
N SER A 10 -4.73 -22.36 -5.81
CA SER A 10 -5.01 -22.09 -7.22
C SER A 10 -4.28 -23.06 -8.15
N LEU A 11 -3.00 -23.36 -7.89
CA LEU A 11 -2.20 -24.32 -8.64
C LEU A 11 -2.80 -25.74 -8.58
N GLU A 12 -3.37 -26.12 -7.44
CA GLU A 12 -4.05 -27.39 -7.24
C GLU A 12 -5.48 -27.45 -7.82
N GLY A 13 -5.95 -26.39 -8.50
CA GLY A 13 -7.29 -26.32 -9.07
C GLY A 13 -8.38 -25.99 -8.04
N ARG A 14 -8.01 -25.52 -6.85
CA ARG A 14 -8.92 -25.12 -5.79
C ARG A 14 -9.15 -23.60 -5.83
N ARG A 15 -10.19 -23.12 -5.14
CA ARG A 15 -10.38 -21.69 -4.93
C ARG A 15 -9.17 -21.10 -4.21
N ALA A 16 -8.68 -19.94 -4.69
CA ALA A 16 -7.51 -19.25 -4.18
C ALA A 16 -7.76 -18.59 -2.81
N ASN A 17 -8.09 -19.38 -1.80
CA ASN A 17 -8.18 -18.96 -0.41
C ASN A 17 -6.88 -19.30 0.32
N PRO A 18 -6.46 -18.52 1.33
CA PRO A 18 -5.30 -18.86 2.13
C PRO A 18 -5.54 -20.13 2.97
N ARG A 19 -4.45 -20.80 3.31
CA ARG A 19 -4.44 -21.94 4.25
C ARG A 19 -4.06 -21.48 5.64
N THR A 20 -4.57 -22.17 6.66
CA THR A 20 -4.14 -21.96 8.04
C THR A 20 -2.68 -22.41 8.22
N LYS A 21 -1.90 -21.62 8.91
CA LYS A 21 -0.53 -21.92 9.29
C LYS A 21 -0.45 -22.10 10.82
N PRO A 22 0.25 -23.10 11.37
CA PRO A 22 0.95 -24.21 10.71
C PRO A 22 0.00 -25.25 10.09
N PRO A 23 0.44 -26.09 9.09
CA PRO A 23 1.81 -26.18 8.57
C PRO A 23 2.13 -25.05 7.59
N PHE A 24 3.40 -24.65 7.55
CA PHE A 24 3.91 -23.73 6.53
C PHE A 24 4.21 -24.48 5.23
N PRO A 25 4.24 -23.82 4.05
CA PRO A 25 4.49 -24.45 2.76
C PRO A 25 5.81 -25.25 2.69
N GLN A 26 6.84 -24.82 3.45
CA GLN A 26 8.12 -25.52 3.53
C GLN A 26 7.99 -26.94 4.13
N VAL A 27 6.91 -27.18 4.89
CA VAL A 27 6.58 -28.50 5.47
C VAL A 27 5.56 -29.23 4.60
N ALA A 28 4.47 -28.55 4.21
CA ALA A 28 3.38 -29.11 3.44
C ALA A 28 2.75 -28.04 2.51
N GLY A 29 3.30 -27.91 1.32
CA GLY A 29 2.87 -26.99 0.27
C GLY A 29 2.05 -27.65 -0.84
N ALA A 30 2.47 -27.47 -2.09
CA ALA A 30 1.78 -27.99 -3.26
C ALA A 30 1.72 -29.54 -3.22
N TRP A 31 0.52 -30.07 -3.38
CA TRP A 31 0.21 -31.52 -3.27
C TRP A 31 0.77 -32.18 -2.00
N GLY A 32 0.81 -31.41 -0.90
CA GLY A 32 1.32 -31.89 0.39
C GLY A 32 2.84 -32.06 0.46
N ARG A 33 3.59 -31.59 -0.53
CA ARG A 33 5.05 -31.66 -0.60
C ARG A 33 5.68 -30.36 -0.08
N PRO A 34 6.90 -30.42 0.47
CA PRO A 34 7.68 -29.22 0.79
C PRO A 34 7.79 -28.29 -0.42
N THR A 35 7.39 -27.05 -0.26
CA THR A 35 7.29 -26.07 -1.36
C THR A 35 7.83 -24.73 -0.94
N ILE A 36 8.66 -24.13 -1.79
CA ILE A 36 9.13 -22.75 -1.64
C ILE A 36 8.41 -21.88 -2.68
N VAL A 37 7.88 -20.76 -2.22
CA VAL A 37 7.23 -19.75 -3.06
C VAL A 37 7.99 -18.45 -2.91
N ASN A 38 8.43 -17.86 -4.01
CA ASN A 38 9.09 -16.57 -4.06
C ASN A 38 8.49 -15.68 -5.16
N ASN A 39 8.72 -14.37 -5.03
CA ASN A 39 8.36 -13.40 -6.05
C ASN A 39 9.17 -13.65 -7.34
N VAL A 40 8.55 -13.43 -8.50
CA VAL A 40 9.19 -13.58 -9.82
C VAL A 40 10.41 -12.68 -9.96
N GLU A 41 10.34 -11.44 -9.48
CA GLU A 41 11.47 -10.49 -9.48
C GLU A 41 12.68 -11.06 -8.72
N THR A 42 12.44 -11.72 -7.57
CA THR A 42 13.49 -12.41 -6.80
C THR A 42 14.15 -13.50 -7.65
N TYR A 43 13.37 -14.34 -8.31
CA TYR A 43 13.93 -15.41 -9.16
C TYR A 43 14.67 -14.86 -10.39
N ASN A 44 14.20 -13.75 -10.98
CA ASN A 44 14.86 -13.14 -12.15
C ASN A 44 16.28 -12.63 -11.86
N ASN A 45 16.60 -12.29 -10.62
CA ASN A 45 17.94 -11.88 -10.24
C ASN A 45 18.93 -13.04 -10.13
N LEU A 46 18.47 -14.27 -9.86
CA LEU A 46 19.35 -15.41 -9.61
C LEU A 46 20.31 -15.74 -10.76
N PRO A 47 19.89 -15.80 -12.04
CA PRO A 47 20.81 -16.08 -13.13
C PRO A 47 21.95 -15.09 -13.24
N ALA A 48 21.67 -13.80 -13.09
CA ALA A 48 22.67 -12.74 -13.14
C ALA A 48 23.64 -12.81 -11.95
N ILE A 49 23.15 -13.08 -10.75
CA ILE A 49 23.96 -13.25 -9.53
C ILE A 49 24.89 -14.48 -9.68
N MET A 50 24.38 -15.58 -10.19
CA MET A 50 25.16 -16.81 -10.41
C MET A 50 26.28 -16.60 -11.44
N LEU A 51 26.03 -15.80 -12.48
CA LEU A 51 27.03 -15.53 -13.54
C LEU A 51 28.05 -14.48 -13.15
N ARG A 52 27.68 -13.44 -12.43
CA ARG A 52 28.50 -12.25 -12.14
C ARG A 52 29.03 -12.19 -10.71
N GLY A 53 28.47 -13.03 -9.83
CA GLY A 53 28.83 -13.09 -8.41
C GLY A 53 28.03 -12.14 -7.52
N PRO A 54 28.00 -12.43 -6.20
CA PRO A 54 27.23 -11.65 -5.23
C PRO A 54 27.75 -10.22 -5.06
N GLU A 55 29.06 -10.01 -5.13
CA GLU A 55 29.66 -8.68 -5.00
C GLU A 55 29.18 -7.72 -6.09
N TRP A 56 29.07 -8.21 -7.33
CA TRP A 56 28.50 -7.42 -8.41
C TRP A 56 27.09 -6.94 -8.06
N TYR A 57 26.22 -7.82 -7.55
CA TYR A 57 24.85 -7.48 -7.22
C TYR A 57 24.76 -6.50 -6.05
N ILE A 58 25.57 -6.70 -5.01
CA ILE A 58 25.62 -5.80 -3.85
C ILE A 58 26.02 -4.38 -4.25
N ASN A 59 26.93 -4.23 -5.19
CA ASN A 59 27.43 -2.94 -5.64
C ASN A 59 26.48 -2.18 -6.58
N LEU A 60 25.33 -2.74 -6.95
CA LEU A 60 24.35 -2.06 -7.80
C LEU A 60 23.46 -1.07 -7.04
N SER A 61 23.40 -1.13 -5.71
CA SER A 61 22.55 -0.24 -4.91
C SER A 61 23.03 1.22 -4.91
N ALA A 62 22.08 2.15 -4.76
CA ALA A 62 22.32 3.59 -4.64
C ALA A 62 22.30 4.05 -3.17
N HIS A 63 22.81 5.25 -2.91
CA HIS A 63 22.73 5.97 -1.62
C HIS A 63 23.12 5.14 -0.40
N LYS A 64 24.07 4.19 -0.55
CA LYS A 64 24.50 3.27 0.51
C LYS A 64 23.35 2.44 1.12
N SER A 65 22.33 2.15 0.32
CA SER A 65 21.25 1.27 0.73
C SER A 65 21.81 -0.08 1.19
N LYS A 66 21.20 -0.64 2.24
CA LYS A 66 21.51 -2.00 2.70
C LYS A 66 20.81 -3.07 1.87
N ASP A 67 19.78 -2.68 1.11
CA ASP A 67 19.12 -3.57 0.16
C ASP A 67 19.93 -3.61 -1.14
N PRO A 68 20.46 -4.77 -1.53
CA PRO A 68 21.34 -4.88 -2.70
C PRO A 68 20.57 -4.97 -4.02
N GLY A 69 21.25 -4.61 -5.09
CA GLY A 69 20.78 -4.85 -6.45
C GLY A 69 19.91 -3.73 -7.01
N THR A 70 19.12 -4.10 -8.00
CA THR A 70 18.13 -3.24 -8.67
C THR A 70 16.72 -3.70 -8.40
N LYS A 71 15.76 -2.82 -8.65
CA LYS A 71 14.34 -3.11 -8.57
C LYS A 71 13.58 -2.34 -9.65
N ILE A 72 12.42 -2.84 -10.03
CA ILE A 72 11.49 -2.08 -10.88
C ILE A 72 10.81 -1.03 -10.01
N TYR A 73 11.10 0.22 -10.29
CA TYR A 73 10.43 1.39 -9.75
C TYR A 73 9.36 1.87 -10.73
N GLY A 74 8.35 2.54 -10.21
CA GLY A 74 7.36 3.18 -11.06
C GLY A 74 6.76 4.41 -10.42
N ALA A 75 6.17 5.26 -11.25
CA ALA A 75 5.40 6.41 -10.79
C ALA A 75 4.09 6.50 -11.54
N SER A 76 3.02 6.78 -10.79
CA SER A 76 1.67 7.01 -11.29
C SER A 76 1.00 8.17 -10.55
N GLY A 77 -0.19 8.55 -11.01
CA GLY A 77 -0.92 9.66 -10.42
C GLY A 77 -0.59 11.00 -11.10
N LYS A 78 -0.23 12.01 -10.32
CA LYS A 78 -0.11 13.39 -10.79
C LYS A 78 1.30 13.79 -11.25
N VAL A 79 2.00 12.85 -11.87
CA VAL A 79 3.30 13.09 -12.52
C VAL A 79 3.14 13.34 -14.02
N LYS A 80 4.14 13.97 -14.66
CA LYS A 80 4.10 14.27 -16.11
C LYS A 80 4.17 13.04 -16.98
N PHE A 81 5.08 12.12 -16.66
CA PHE A 81 5.35 10.91 -17.44
C PHE A 81 5.25 9.67 -16.55
N PRO A 82 4.03 9.13 -16.33
CA PRO A 82 3.89 7.86 -15.63
C PRO A 82 4.65 6.74 -16.35
N GLY A 83 5.36 5.90 -15.61
CA GLY A 83 6.18 4.85 -16.21
C GLY A 83 6.78 3.88 -15.22
N LEU A 84 7.60 2.97 -15.75
CA LEU A 84 8.35 1.96 -15.00
C LEU A 84 9.82 2.02 -15.40
N TRP A 85 10.73 1.92 -14.43
CA TRP A 85 12.17 1.96 -14.63
C TRP A 85 12.87 0.94 -13.74
N GLU A 86 13.87 0.26 -14.28
CA GLU A 86 14.79 -0.52 -13.44
C GLU A 86 15.85 0.41 -12.87
N LEU A 87 15.87 0.57 -11.56
CA LEU A 87 16.77 1.48 -10.85
C LEU A 87 17.45 0.77 -9.67
N PRO A 88 18.63 1.25 -9.24
CA PRO A 88 19.30 0.76 -8.04
C PRO A 88 18.43 0.86 -6.79
N PHE A 89 18.50 -0.14 -5.90
CA PHE A 89 17.87 -0.01 -4.59
C PHE A 89 18.41 1.21 -3.85
N GLY A 90 17.52 1.95 -3.19
CA GLY A 90 17.86 3.19 -2.50
C GLY A 90 17.70 4.46 -3.34
N THR A 91 17.35 4.35 -4.64
CA THR A 91 16.90 5.52 -5.42
C THR A 91 15.77 6.23 -4.66
N THR A 92 15.88 7.55 -4.48
CA THR A 92 14.91 8.32 -3.68
C THR A 92 13.59 8.51 -4.42
N ALA A 93 12.52 8.78 -3.67
CA ALA A 93 11.24 9.12 -4.27
C ALA A 93 11.35 10.40 -5.14
N ARG A 94 12.19 11.38 -4.75
CA ARG A 94 12.48 12.57 -5.53
C ARG A 94 13.05 12.22 -6.90
N GLU A 95 14.11 11.40 -6.95
CA GLU A 95 14.72 10.99 -8.23
C GLU A 95 13.71 10.29 -9.13
N VAL A 96 12.88 9.39 -8.59
CA VAL A 96 11.85 8.71 -9.38
C VAL A 96 10.80 9.71 -9.92
N ILE A 97 10.35 10.66 -9.11
CA ILE A 97 9.33 11.64 -9.51
C ILE A 97 9.91 12.70 -10.44
N GLU A 98 11.06 13.31 -10.11
CA GLU A 98 11.60 14.46 -10.84
C GLU A 98 12.43 14.04 -12.07
N ASP A 99 13.37 13.10 -11.91
CA ASP A 99 14.32 12.74 -12.97
C ASP A 99 13.71 11.75 -13.97
N HIS A 100 12.91 10.79 -13.49
CA HIS A 100 12.36 9.74 -14.35
C HIS A 100 10.93 10.05 -14.80
N ALA A 101 10.07 10.54 -13.91
CA ALA A 101 8.68 10.87 -14.25
C ALA A 101 8.47 12.33 -14.68
N GLY A 102 9.54 13.14 -14.81
CA GLY A 102 9.50 14.51 -15.30
C GLY A 102 8.88 15.53 -14.35
N GLY A 103 8.73 15.17 -13.07
CA GLY A 103 8.13 16.02 -12.03
C GLY A 103 6.61 15.93 -11.96
N MET A 104 6.05 16.75 -11.08
CA MET A 104 4.61 16.93 -10.97
C MET A 104 4.04 17.54 -12.25
N ARG A 105 2.76 17.27 -12.56
CA ARG A 105 2.06 17.98 -13.64
C ARG A 105 2.09 19.48 -13.40
N ASP A 106 2.05 20.26 -14.48
CA ASP A 106 2.19 21.72 -14.42
C ASP A 106 1.16 22.36 -13.50
N GLY A 107 1.65 23.21 -12.61
CA GLY A 107 0.83 23.92 -11.62
C GLY A 107 0.44 23.09 -10.39
N LEU A 108 0.86 21.82 -10.28
CA LEU A 108 0.56 20.97 -9.13
C LEU A 108 1.79 20.76 -8.24
N THR A 109 1.53 20.65 -6.95
CA THR A 109 2.54 20.35 -5.93
C THR A 109 2.29 19.01 -5.27
N LEU A 110 3.36 18.35 -4.80
CA LEU A 110 3.26 17.10 -4.09
C LEU A 110 2.63 17.30 -2.73
N LYS A 111 1.58 16.55 -2.42
CA LYS A 111 0.94 16.50 -1.11
C LYS A 111 1.31 15.23 -0.34
N ALA A 112 1.17 14.10 -1.00
CA ALA A 112 1.42 12.78 -0.43
C ALA A 112 1.81 11.79 -1.51
N TRP A 113 2.36 10.66 -1.08
CA TRP A 113 2.68 9.56 -1.97
C TRP A 113 2.65 8.22 -1.23
N LEU A 114 2.37 7.15 -1.94
CA LEU A 114 2.47 5.78 -1.47
C LEU A 114 3.75 5.17 -2.03
N PRO A 115 4.65 4.59 -1.22
CA PRO A 115 5.95 4.10 -1.72
C PRO A 115 5.86 2.81 -2.52
N GLY A 116 4.84 1.99 -2.28
CA GLY A 116 4.75 0.66 -2.87
C GLY A 116 3.37 0.23 -3.30
N GLY A 117 2.56 1.17 -3.79
CA GLY A 117 1.19 0.90 -4.23
C GLY A 117 0.18 0.95 -3.09
N ALA A 118 -1.03 0.49 -3.39
CA ALA A 118 -2.22 0.67 -2.54
C ALA A 118 -2.10 0.09 -1.12
N SER A 119 -1.23 -0.89 -0.89
CA SER A 119 -1.08 -1.55 0.41
C SER A 119 0.12 -1.04 1.21
N THR A 120 0.37 0.27 1.18
CA THR A 120 1.40 0.95 1.98
C THR A 120 0.82 2.21 2.61
N ASP A 121 1.42 2.69 3.72
CA ASP A 121 0.98 3.94 4.34
C ASP A 121 1.33 5.13 3.46
N PHE A 122 0.45 6.13 3.43
CA PHE A 122 0.77 7.43 2.84
C PHE A 122 1.93 8.08 3.59
N LEU A 123 2.87 8.61 2.83
CA LEU A 123 3.93 9.49 3.29
C LEU A 123 3.62 10.92 2.80
N ALA A 124 3.88 11.91 3.66
CA ALA A 124 3.73 13.32 3.30
C ALA A 124 4.88 13.80 2.41
N ALA A 125 4.71 14.94 1.75
CA ALA A 125 5.69 15.52 0.82
C ALA A 125 7.09 15.68 1.43
N GLU A 126 7.20 15.94 2.73
CA GLU A 126 8.46 16.09 3.46
C GLU A 126 9.36 14.85 3.43
N HIS A 127 8.80 13.68 3.12
CA HIS A 127 9.50 12.41 3.05
C HIS A 127 10.08 12.10 1.65
N ILE A 128 9.98 13.02 0.70
CA ILE A 128 10.34 12.79 -0.72
C ILE A 128 11.82 12.42 -0.93
N ASP A 129 12.72 12.86 -0.02
CA ASP A 129 14.15 12.62 -0.09
C ASP A 129 14.62 11.32 0.57
N LEU A 130 13.69 10.53 1.11
CA LEU A 130 14.03 9.24 1.69
C LEU A 130 14.50 8.26 0.61
N PRO A 131 15.61 7.53 0.86
CA PRO A 131 15.96 6.38 0.06
C PRO A 131 14.84 5.37 0.07
N MET A 132 14.43 4.91 -1.09
CA MET A 132 13.41 3.86 -1.21
C MET A 132 14.07 2.50 -1.01
N ASP A 133 14.39 2.22 0.24
CA ASP A 133 14.82 0.94 0.76
C ASP A 133 13.97 0.52 1.95
N ALA A 134 14.07 -0.76 2.34
CA ALA A 134 13.19 -1.33 3.36
C ALA A 134 13.35 -0.63 4.71
N GLU A 135 14.59 -0.31 5.13
CA GLU A 135 14.88 0.29 6.43
C GLU A 135 14.40 1.75 6.52
N SER A 136 14.68 2.55 5.49
CA SER A 136 14.36 3.99 5.48
C SER A 136 12.84 4.22 5.45
N ILE A 137 12.14 3.50 4.60
CA ILE A 137 10.67 3.61 4.49
C ILE A 137 10.00 3.08 5.77
N MET A 138 10.50 1.99 6.36
CA MET A 138 9.97 1.47 7.63
C MET A 138 10.14 2.46 8.78
N LYS A 139 11.28 3.15 8.88
CA LYS A 139 11.51 4.20 9.89
C LYS A 139 10.56 5.40 9.73
N ALA A 140 10.15 5.70 8.51
CA ALA A 140 9.15 6.74 8.24
C ALA A 140 7.71 6.29 8.60
N GLY A 141 7.52 5.00 8.92
CA GLY A 141 6.23 4.46 9.33
C GLY A 141 5.38 3.93 8.19
N SER A 142 6.02 3.53 7.07
CA SER A 142 5.39 2.84 5.96
C SER A 142 6.21 1.59 5.62
N ARG A 143 5.95 0.94 4.50
CA ARG A 143 6.80 -0.12 3.97
C ARG A 143 7.06 0.09 2.48
N LEU A 144 8.17 -0.42 2.01
CA LEU A 144 8.62 -0.22 0.64
C LEU A 144 7.65 -0.79 -0.40
N GLY A 145 7.02 -1.92 -0.10
CA GLY A 145 6.08 -2.59 -1.00
C GLY A 145 6.69 -2.92 -2.35
N THR A 146 6.02 -2.50 -3.43
CA THR A 146 6.42 -2.82 -4.81
C THR A 146 7.34 -1.78 -5.44
N CYS A 147 7.65 -0.68 -4.75
CA CYS A 147 8.34 0.51 -5.32
C CYS A 147 7.55 1.20 -6.47
N LEU A 148 6.24 0.99 -6.54
CA LEU A 148 5.36 1.70 -7.47
C LEU A 148 4.72 2.89 -6.76
N LEU A 149 5.28 4.08 -6.97
CA LEU A 149 4.80 5.29 -6.33
C LEU A 149 3.42 5.69 -6.88
N MET A 150 2.50 5.97 -5.97
CA MET A 150 1.24 6.62 -6.31
C MET A 150 1.29 8.05 -5.76
N VAL A 151 1.36 9.04 -6.66
CA VAL A 151 1.62 10.44 -6.34
C VAL A 151 0.31 11.21 -6.27
N VAL A 152 0.11 11.92 -5.16
CA VAL A 152 -1.09 12.70 -4.83
C VAL A 152 -0.73 14.18 -4.73
N ASP A 153 -1.48 15.06 -5.40
CA ASP A 153 -1.30 16.51 -5.37
C ASP A 153 -2.16 17.20 -4.29
N GLU A 154 -1.92 18.48 -4.12
CA GLU A 154 -2.61 19.33 -3.12
C GLU A 154 -4.12 19.47 -3.36
N THR A 155 -4.59 19.25 -4.59
CA THR A 155 -6.03 19.37 -4.91
C THR A 155 -6.81 18.12 -4.55
N GLN A 156 -6.13 16.99 -4.33
CA GLN A 156 -6.77 15.71 -4.03
C GLN A 156 -7.24 15.66 -2.57
N CYS A 157 -8.51 15.36 -2.37
CA CYS A 157 -9.06 15.07 -1.05
C CYS A 157 -8.57 13.71 -0.54
N MET A 158 -7.94 13.69 0.64
CA MET A 158 -7.39 12.43 1.19
C MET A 158 -8.48 11.45 1.64
N VAL A 159 -9.66 11.93 2.05
CA VAL A 159 -10.81 11.05 2.34
C VAL A 159 -11.23 10.29 1.09
N SER A 160 -11.34 11.00 -0.05
CA SER A 160 -11.71 10.39 -1.34
C SER A 160 -10.63 9.44 -1.86
N ALA A 161 -9.35 9.82 -1.75
CA ALA A 161 -8.23 8.96 -2.14
C ALA A 161 -8.22 7.67 -1.33
N THR A 162 -8.34 7.77 -0.01
CA THR A 162 -8.39 6.61 0.89
C THR A 162 -9.62 5.74 0.61
N ARG A 163 -10.81 6.34 0.41
CA ARG A 163 -12.02 5.58 0.06
C ARG A 163 -11.83 4.77 -1.23
N ASN A 164 -11.22 5.34 -2.24
CA ASN A 164 -10.97 4.65 -3.51
C ASN A 164 -10.09 3.39 -3.30
N LEU A 165 -9.05 3.49 -2.47
CA LEU A 165 -8.20 2.35 -2.13
C LEU A 165 -8.97 1.29 -1.32
N GLU A 166 -9.75 1.71 -0.32
CA GLU A 166 -10.55 0.79 0.50
C GLU A 166 -11.63 0.08 -0.33
N GLU A 167 -12.26 0.74 -1.30
CA GLU A 167 -13.21 0.12 -2.23
C GLU A 167 -12.53 -0.97 -3.07
N PHE A 168 -11.30 -0.73 -3.52
CA PHE A 168 -10.51 -1.76 -4.21
C PHE A 168 -10.30 -2.97 -3.30
N PHE A 169 -9.81 -2.77 -2.07
CA PHE A 169 -9.57 -3.88 -1.15
C PHE A 169 -10.85 -4.62 -0.75
N ALA A 170 -11.97 -3.91 -0.54
CA ALA A 170 -13.24 -4.53 -0.24
C ALA A 170 -13.73 -5.43 -1.40
N ARG A 171 -13.59 -4.98 -2.64
CA ARG A 171 -13.95 -5.73 -3.85
C ARG A 171 -13.05 -6.94 -4.08
N GLU A 172 -11.75 -6.81 -3.85
CA GLU A 172 -10.75 -7.86 -4.08
C GLU A 172 -10.63 -8.88 -2.93
N SER A 173 -11.38 -8.69 -1.85
CA SER A 173 -11.42 -9.67 -0.76
C SER A 173 -11.89 -11.03 -1.27
N CYS A 174 -11.17 -12.10 -0.91
CA CYS A 174 -11.59 -13.47 -1.25
C CYS A 174 -12.84 -13.94 -0.48
N GLY A 175 -13.26 -13.18 0.56
CA GLY A 175 -14.42 -13.47 1.39
C GLY A 175 -14.23 -14.61 2.39
N PHE A 176 -13.03 -15.17 2.52
CA PHE A 176 -12.78 -16.34 3.36
C PHE A 176 -12.94 -16.06 4.86
N CYS A 177 -12.33 -14.98 5.36
CA CYS A 177 -12.41 -14.65 6.79
C CYS A 177 -13.31 -13.43 7.05
N THR A 178 -14.13 -13.53 8.09
CA THR A 178 -15.14 -12.54 8.48
C THR A 178 -14.56 -11.13 8.68
N PRO A 179 -13.42 -10.93 9.38
CA PRO A 179 -12.92 -9.57 9.60
C PRO A 179 -12.64 -8.83 8.28
N CYS A 180 -12.03 -9.49 7.31
CA CYS A 180 -11.76 -8.91 5.99
C CYS A 180 -13.06 -8.71 5.18
N ARG A 181 -13.88 -9.78 5.05
CA ARG A 181 -15.11 -9.77 4.25
C ARG A 181 -16.10 -8.70 4.67
N ASP A 182 -16.27 -8.52 5.98
CA ASP A 182 -17.28 -7.61 6.53
C ASP A 182 -16.69 -6.27 6.96
N GLY A 183 -15.45 -6.26 7.48
CA GLY A 183 -14.81 -5.07 8.01
C GLY A 183 -14.37 -4.07 6.94
N LEU A 184 -13.88 -4.52 5.78
CA LEU A 184 -13.51 -3.61 4.69
C LEU A 184 -14.71 -2.85 4.11
N PRO A 185 -15.87 -3.48 3.84
CA PRO A 185 -17.10 -2.74 3.47
C PRO A 185 -17.56 -1.73 4.52
N TRP A 186 -17.31 -1.98 5.81
CA TRP A 186 -17.63 -1.00 6.86
C TRP A 186 -16.71 0.22 6.77
N ALA A 187 -15.41 0.01 6.54
CA ALA A 187 -14.49 1.13 6.31
C ALA A 187 -14.92 1.98 5.11
N VAL A 188 -15.26 1.34 3.99
CA VAL A 188 -15.79 2.03 2.79
C VAL A 188 -17.06 2.83 3.11
N LYS A 189 -18.00 2.26 3.86
CA LYS A 189 -19.25 2.95 4.24
C LYS A 189 -18.97 4.20 5.08
N ALA A 190 -18.10 4.12 6.07
CA ALA A 190 -17.73 5.26 6.91
C ALA A 190 -17.02 6.35 6.09
N LEU A 191 -16.05 5.98 5.24
CA LEU A 191 -15.36 6.92 4.35
C LEU A 191 -16.31 7.60 3.37
N LYS A 192 -17.26 6.86 2.80
CA LYS A 192 -18.29 7.42 1.91
C LYS A 192 -19.20 8.40 2.65
N ALA A 193 -19.62 8.10 3.86
CA ALA A 193 -20.41 9.01 4.68
C ALA A 193 -19.65 10.33 4.94
N LEU A 194 -18.38 10.26 5.31
CA LEU A 194 -17.53 11.44 5.49
C LEU A 194 -17.39 12.23 4.18
N GLU A 195 -17.10 11.57 3.06
CA GLU A 195 -16.94 12.24 1.77
C GLU A 195 -18.21 12.97 1.31
N THR A 196 -19.39 12.40 1.55
CA THR A 196 -20.69 12.98 1.16
C THR A 196 -21.25 13.97 2.19
N GLY A 197 -20.54 14.26 3.27
CA GLY A 197 -20.97 15.19 4.31
C GLY A 197 -22.06 14.64 5.24
N THR A 198 -22.33 13.34 5.23
CA THR A 198 -23.27 12.64 6.14
C THR A 198 -22.58 11.95 7.30
N GLY A 199 -21.23 11.97 7.31
CA GLY A 199 -20.41 11.32 8.32
C GLY A 199 -20.40 12.09 9.64
N LYS A 200 -20.15 11.35 10.72
CA LYS A 200 -20.05 11.85 12.08
C LYS A 200 -18.64 11.68 12.62
N LYS A 201 -18.34 12.33 13.74
CA LYS A 201 -17.05 12.19 14.43
C LYS A 201 -16.77 10.73 14.78
N GLU A 202 -17.79 10.00 15.20
CA GLU A 202 -17.72 8.59 15.56
C GLU A 202 -17.29 7.71 14.39
N ASP A 203 -17.56 8.11 13.14
CA ASP A 203 -17.09 7.37 11.95
C ASP A 203 -15.56 7.40 11.83
N ILE A 204 -14.92 8.52 12.22
CA ILE A 204 -13.45 8.62 12.27
C ILE A 204 -12.88 7.70 13.35
N ASP A 205 -13.52 7.66 14.52
CA ASP A 205 -13.11 6.80 15.63
C ASP A 205 -13.29 5.31 15.26
N HIS A 206 -14.37 4.97 14.58
CA HIS A 206 -14.59 3.63 14.02
C HIS A 206 -13.53 3.23 12.99
N LEU A 207 -13.16 4.15 12.07
CA LEU A 207 -12.07 3.90 11.13
C LEU A 207 -10.75 3.63 11.86
N GLN A 208 -10.44 4.42 12.88
CA GLN A 208 -9.27 4.21 13.74
C GLN A 208 -9.31 2.85 14.46
N GLU A 209 -10.49 2.41 14.90
CA GLU A 209 -10.65 1.09 15.54
C GLU A 209 -10.48 -0.05 14.54
N LEU A 210 -11.02 0.09 13.32
CA LEU A 210 -10.88 -0.90 12.26
C LEU A 210 -9.42 -1.16 11.90
N THR A 211 -8.55 -0.14 11.91
CA THR A 211 -7.12 -0.35 11.65
C THR A 211 -6.48 -1.32 12.64
N ARG A 212 -6.97 -1.39 13.87
CA ARG A 212 -6.49 -2.34 14.89
C ARG A 212 -7.14 -3.71 14.77
N LYS A 213 -8.44 -3.76 14.43
CA LYS A 213 -9.22 -5.01 14.33
C LYS A 213 -8.92 -5.82 13.07
N LEU A 214 -8.47 -5.16 12.00
CA LEU A 214 -8.12 -5.80 10.73
C LEU A 214 -6.62 -6.01 10.54
N TRP A 215 -5.84 -5.80 11.59
CA TRP A 215 -4.38 -5.86 11.56
C TRP A 215 -3.83 -7.30 11.54
N ILE A 216 -2.50 -7.41 11.44
CA ILE A 216 -1.77 -8.68 11.42
C ILE A 216 -2.19 -9.57 12.60
N GLY A 217 -2.41 -10.85 12.35
CA GLY A 217 -2.87 -11.83 13.33
C GLY A 217 -4.38 -11.85 13.61
N LYS A 218 -5.15 -10.94 12.99
CA LYS A 218 -6.62 -10.92 13.07
C LYS A 218 -7.30 -11.46 11.82
N THR A 219 -6.56 -11.63 10.74
CA THR A 219 -7.00 -12.16 9.45
C THR A 219 -6.07 -13.27 8.97
N PHE A 220 -6.53 -14.14 8.05
CA PHE A 220 -5.74 -15.27 7.58
C PHE A 220 -4.56 -14.88 6.66
N CYS A 221 -4.65 -13.73 6.01
CA CYS A 221 -3.58 -13.23 5.13
C CYS A 221 -3.39 -11.71 5.32
N ALA A 222 -2.42 -11.14 4.61
CA ALA A 222 -2.08 -9.72 4.70
C ALA A 222 -2.98 -8.79 3.88
N HIS A 223 -4.09 -9.26 3.28
CA HIS A 223 -4.95 -8.43 2.43
C HIS A 223 -5.61 -7.30 3.23
N ALA A 224 -6.30 -7.61 4.32
CA ALA A 224 -6.92 -6.59 5.16
C ALA A 224 -5.90 -5.73 5.94
N PRO A 225 -4.83 -6.28 6.52
CA PRO A 225 -3.73 -5.44 7.02
C PRO A 225 -3.20 -4.46 5.98
N GLY A 226 -2.98 -4.92 4.73
CA GLY A 226 -2.54 -4.06 3.63
C GLY A 226 -3.55 -2.98 3.25
N ALA A 227 -4.86 -3.22 3.40
CA ALA A 227 -5.89 -2.20 3.25
C ALA A 227 -5.81 -1.14 4.35
N MET A 228 -5.53 -1.54 5.58
CA MET A 228 -5.46 -0.62 6.70
C MET A 228 -4.24 0.32 6.67
N GLU A 229 -3.18 -0.03 5.94
CA GLU A 229 -1.98 0.83 5.84
C GLU A 229 -2.28 2.21 5.25
N PRO A 230 -2.88 2.37 4.05
CA PRO A 230 -3.19 3.69 3.53
C PRO A 230 -4.17 4.46 4.42
N LEU A 231 -5.14 3.80 5.06
CA LEU A 231 -6.03 4.42 6.02
C LEU A 231 -5.27 4.93 7.25
N MET A 232 -4.31 4.17 7.77
CA MET A 232 -3.46 4.60 8.90
C MET A 232 -2.63 5.82 8.53
N GLY A 233 -1.97 5.80 7.38
CA GLY A 233 -1.18 6.93 6.87
C GLY A 233 -2.03 8.17 6.65
N ALA A 234 -3.23 8.04 6.07
CA ALA A 234 -4.15 9.14 5.86
C ALA A 234 -4.63 9.75 7.20
N LEU A 235 -5.00 8.93 8.17
CA LEU A 235 -5.40 9.39 9.51
C LEU A 235 -4.24 10.01 10.29
N LYS A 236 -3.01 9.56 10.05
CA LYS A 236 -1.81 10.10 10.71
C LYS A 236 -1.47 11.51 10.23
N TYR A 237 -1.40 11.71 8.91
CA TYR A 237 -0.91 12.95 8.32
C TYR A 237 -2.02 13.93 7.92
N PHE A 238 -3.23 13.44 7.62
CA PHE A 238 -4.33 14.23 7.03
C PHE A 238 -5.63 14.15 7.83
N ARG A 239 -5.57 13.81 9.12
CA ARG A 239 -6.75 13.71 9.99
C ARG A 239 -7.64 14.95 9.94
N HIS A 240 -7.04 16.14 9.80
CA HIS A 240 -7.76 17.41 9.69
C HIS A 240 -8.73 17.46 8.49
N GLU A 241 -8.44 16.76 7.39
CA GLU A 241 -9.35 16.68 6.25
C GLU A 241 -10.59 15.84 6.56
N PHE A 242 -10.43 14.77 7.33
CA PHE A 242 -11.54 13.95 7.79
C PHE A 242 -12.44 14.73 8.75
N GLU A 243 -11.85 15.46 9.69
CA GLU A 243 -12.57 16.30 10.65
C GLU A 243 -13.28 17.48 9.97
N ALA A 244 -12.70 18.05 8.93
CA ALA A 244 -13.32 19.13 8.16
C ALA A 244 -14.60 18.65 7.45
N LYS A 245 -14.69 17.40 7.02
CA LYS A 245 -15.91 16.82 6.43
C LYS A 245 -17.06 16.73 7.44
N VAL A 246 -16.76 16.39 8.69
CA VAL A 246 -17.76 16.40 9.78
C VAL A 246 -18.27 17.81 10.06
N LYS A 247 -17.37 18.79 10.16
CA LYS A 247 -17.73 20.19 10.41
C LYS A 247 -18.62 20.79 9.30
N THR A 248 -18.33 20.45 8.05
CA THR A 248 -19.13 20.93 6.90
C THR A 248 -20.57 20.42 6.98
N HIS A 249 -20.77 19.17 7.41
CA HIS A 249 -22.10 18.60 7.57
C HIS A 249 -22.89 19.27 8.70
N ALA A 250 -22.27 19.51 9.85
CA ALA A 250 -22.91 20.20 10.96
C ALA A 250 -23.39 21.62 10.55
N ALA A 251 -22.56 22.37 9.83
CA ALA A 251 -22.93 23.70 9.34
C ALA A 251 -24.09 23.66 8.32
N ALA A 252 -24.21 22.61 7.51
CA ALA A 252 -25.32 22.47 6.57
C ALA A 252 -26.65 22.18 7.27
N LEU A 253 -26.64 21.40 8.36
CA LEU A 253 -27.83 21.12 9.15
C LEU A 253 -28.34 22.36 9.91
N ASP A 254 -27.44 23.20 10.39
CA ASP A 254 -27.82 24.43 11.08
C ASP A 254 -28.51 25.43 10.14
N VAL A 255 -28.17 25.41 8.84
CA VAL A 255 -28.81 26.27 7.81
C VAL A 255 -30.20 25.74 7.42
N GLU A 256 -30.46 24.43 7.47
CA GLU A 256 -31.78 23.85 7.17
C GLU A 256 -32.76 23.99 8.34
N GLN A 257 -32.30 24.34 9.55
CA GLN A 257 -33.12 24.52 10.75
C GLN A 257 -33.37 26.02 11.09
N ALA A 258 -32.76 26.93 10.37
CA ALA A 258 -32.94 28.39 10.51
C ALA A 258 -33.88 28.95 9.43
#